data_ec86a06d391480960b926e5c1d8e100b
#
_entry.id   ec86a06d391480960b926e5c1d8e100b
#
_cell.length_a   1.000
_cell.length_b   1.000
_cell.length_c   1.000
_cell.angle_alpha   90.00
_cell.angle_beta   90.00
_cell.angle_gamma   90.00
#
_symmetry.space_group_name_H-M   'P 1'
#
loop_
_entity.id
_entity.type
_entity.pdbx_description
1 polymer ?
#
loop_
_entity_poly.entity_id
_entity_poly.type
_entity_poly.pdbx_seq_one_letter_code
_entity_poly.pdbx_strand_id
1 'polypeptide(L)'
;MKLRRSERMVVISNYLINHPYELTSLNTFAEKYESAKSSISEDIVIIKRAFEEMEIGNIETITGAGGGVIFTPSISDQESKEIVEDLCKQLSESDRILPGGYI
;
A
#
# COMPACT_ATOMS: atom_id res chain seq x y z
N MET A 1 11.87 3.60 11.20
CA MET A 1 12.60 2.71 10.28
C MET A 1 12.45 3.20 8.84
N LYS A 2 13.58 3.43 8.20
CA LYS A 2 13.57 3.95 6.83
C LYS A 2 13.65 2.81 5.82
N LEU A 3 12.67 2.77 4.92
CA LEU A 3 12.56 1.71 3.92
C LEU A 3 12.65 2.28 2.51
N ARG A 4 13.06 1.45 1.57
CA ARG A 4 12.96 1.81 0.16
C ARG A 4 11.49 1.76 -0.26
N ARG A 5 11.19 2.37 -1.42
CA ARG A 5 9.79 2.48 -1.86
C ARG A 5 9.10 1.11 -1.95
N SER A 6 9.75 0.13 -2.56
CA SER A 6 9.12 -1.19 -2.69
C SER A 6 8.84 -1.83 -1.35
N GLU A 7 9.80 -1.75 -0.44
CA GLU A 7 9.64 -2.28 0.92
C GLU A 7 8.52 -1.55 1.65
N ARG A 8 8.48 -0.23 1.51
CA ARG A 8 7.47 0.60 2.14
C ARG A 8 6.07 0.26 1.62
N MET A 9 5.93 0.10 0.31
CA MET A 9 4.64 -0.28 -0.29
C MET A 9 4.17 -1.64 0.19
N VAL A 10 5.08 -2.59 0.35
CA VAL A 10 4.74 -3.92 0.86
C VAL A 10 4.20 -3.84 2.29
N VAL A 11 4.90 -3.12 3.17
CA VAL A 11 4.46 -3.07 4.57
C VAL A 11 3.18 -2.25 4.73
N ILE A 12 2.98 -1.22 3.93
CA ILE A 12 1.73 -0.45 3.96
C ILE A 12 0.57 -1.30 3.48
N SER A 13 0.76 -2.04 2.38
CA SER A 13 -0.27 -2.93 1.85
C SER A 13 -0.66 -3.98 2.88
N ASN A 14 0.33 -4.58 3.51
CA ASN A 14 0.10 -5.59 4.54
C ASN A 14 -0.68 -5.00 5.72
N TYR A 15 -0.29 -3.80 6.15
CA TYR A 15 -0.99 -3.13 7.24
C TYR A 15 -2.46 -2.91 6.89
N LEU A 16 -2.73 -2.40 5.71
CA LEU A 16 -4.10 -2.12 5.28
C LEU A 16 -4.96 -3.38 5.22
N ILE A 17 -4.40 -4.45 4.70
CA ILE A 17 -5.12 -5.72 4.58
C ILE A 17 -5.46 -6.30 5.96
N ASN A 18 -4.56 -6.11 6.92
CA ASN A 18 -4.78 -6.60 8.28
C ASN A 18 -5.65 -5.66 9.12
N HIS A 19 -5.94 -4.46 8.63
CA HIS A 19 -6.75 -3.47 9.35
C HIS A 19 -7.87 -2.94 8.44
N PRO A 20 -8.76 -3.82 7.97
CA PRO A 20 -9.84 -3.39 7.07
C PRO A 20 -10.82 -2.47 7.81
N TYR A 21 -11.41 -1.55 7.06
CA TYR A 21 -12.41 -0.60 7.56
C TYR A 21 -11.88 0.42 8.57
N GLU A 22 -10.58 0.45 8.80
CA GLU A 22 -9.98 1.42 9.74
C GLU A 22 -9.36 2.57 8.99
N LEU A 23 -9.60 3.77 9.47
CA LEU A 23 -8.99 4.97 8.91
C LEU A 23 -7.56 5.11 9.49
N THR A 24 -6.58 5.17 8.61
CA THR A 24 -5.19 5.37 9.01
C THR A 24 -4.66 6.61 8.32
N SER A 25 -4.14 7.54 9.09
CA SER A 25 -3.63 8.79 8.52
C SER A 25 -2.31 8.56 7.79
N LEU A 26 -2.07 9.37 6.77
CA LEU A 26 -0.80 9.33 6.05
C LEU A 26 0.36 9.66 6.96
N ASN A 27 0.12 10.53 7.94
CA ASN A 27 1.15 10.90 8.90
C ASN A 27 1.61 9.71 9.72
N THR A 28 0.72 8.79 10.04
CA THR A 28 1.07 7.56 10.76
C THR A 28 2.13 6.78 10.01
N PHE A 29 1.93 6.60 8.71
CA PHE A 29 2.91 5.90 7.89
C PHE A 29 4.19 6.73 7.72
N ALA A 30 4.05 8.03 7.53
CA ALA A 30 5.20 8.91 7.35
C ALA A 30 6.13 8.86 8.55
N GLU A 31 5.59 8.92 9.74
CA GLU A 31 6.38 8.84 10.97
C GLU A 31 6.98 7.46 11.17
N LYS A 32 6.18 6.43 10.95
CA LYS A 32 6.61 5.05 11.19
C LYS A 32 7.76 4.64 10.26
N TYR A 33 7.73 5.10 9.03
CA TYR A 33 8.73 4.71 8.03
C TYR A 33 9.69 5.83 7.66
N GLU A 34 9.69 6.89 8.45
CA GLU A 34 10.61 8.02 8.26
C GLU A 34 10.62 8.54 6.82
N SER A 35 9.42 8.76 6.31
CA SER A 35 9.23 9.21 4.94
C SER A 35 8.36 10.47 4.92
N ALA A 36 8.46 11.24 3.84
CA ALA A 36 7.61 12.41 3.68
C ALA A 36 6.17 11.99 3.38
N LYS A 37 5.21 12.79 3.82
CA LYS A 37 3.80 12.51 3.53
C LYS A 37 3.54 12.45 2.03
N SER A 38 4.22 13.26 1.25
CA SER A 38 4.08 13.24 -0.20
C SER A 38 4.51 11.90 -0.79
N SER A 39 5.59 11.31 -0.25
CA SER A 39 6.03 10.00 -0.69
C SER A 39 5.02 8.92 -0.34
N ILE A 40 4.46 8.98 0.87
CA ILE A 40 3.42 8.05 1.28
C ILE A 40 2.19 8.19 0.38
N SER A 41 1.81 9.42 0.06
CA SER A 41 0.67 9.66 -0.82
C SER A 41 0.88 9.02 -2.19
N GLU A 42 2.08 9.13 -2.75
CA GLU A 42 2.42 8.49 -4.01
C GLU A 42 2.37 6.97 -3.91
N ASP A 43 2.89 6.44 -2.81
CA ASP A 43 2.84 4.99 -2.57
C ASP A 43 1.39 4.50 -2.54
N ILE A 44 0.52 5.24 -1.87
CA ILE A 44 -0.90 4.86 -1.78
C ILE A 44 -1.55 4.83 -3.16
N VAL A 45 -1.23 5.77 -4.03
CA VAL A 45 -1.77 5.77 -5.40
C VAL A 45 -1.37 4.49 -6.13
N ILE A 46 -0.11 4.10 -6.02
CA ILE A 46 0.39 2.89 -6.65
C ILE A 46 -0.26 1.64 -6.06
N ILE A 47 -0.35 1.59 -4.74
CA ILE A 47 -0.96 0.46 -4.03
C ILE A 47 -2.44 0.34 -4.41
N LYS A 48 -3.14 1.46 -4.47
CA LYS A 48 -4.56 1.47 -4.83
C LYS A 48 -4.77 0.87 -6.22
N ARG A 49 -3.92 1.25 -7.17
CA ARG A 49 -4.00 0.73 -8.53
C ARG A 49 -3.76 -0.79 -8.55
N ALA A 50 -2.76 -1.25 -7.81
CA ALA A 50 -2.47 -2.67 -7.73
C ALA A 50 -3.62 -3.46 -7.12
N PHE A 51 -4.23 -2.92 -6.06
CA PHE A 51 -5.38 -3.56 -5.42
C PHE A 51 -6.56 -3.65 -6.37
N GLU A 52 -6.79 -2.61 -7.16
CA GLU A 52 -7.88 -2.61 -8.14
C GLU A 52 -7.63 -3.65 -9.23
N GLU A 53 -6.40 -3.72 -9.73
CA GLU A 53 -6.05 -4.67 -10.78
C GLU A 53 -6.15 -6.12 -10.31
N MET A 54 -5.82 -6.37 -9.06
CA MET A 54 -5.87 -7.71 -8.48
C MET A 54 -7.20 -8.03 -7.83
N GLU A 55 -8.13 -7.08 -7.85
CA GLU A 55 -9.46 -7.23 -7.27
C GLU A 55 -9.42 -7.64 -5.79
N ILE A 56 -8.43 -7.13 -5.07
CA ILE A 56 -8.29 -7.38 -3.62
C ILE A 56 -9.32 -6.60 -2.84
N GLY A 57 -9.56 -5.36 -3.25
CA GLY A 57 -10.48 -4.48 -2.57
C GLY A 57 -10.30 -3.05 -3.04
N ASN A 58 -10.87 -2.12 -2.27
CA ASN A 58 -10.83 -0.71 -2.61
C ASN A 58 -10.09 0.07 -1.51
N ILE A 59 -9.27 1.02 -1.92
CA ILE A 59 -8.63 1.94 -0.98
C ILE A 59 -9.25 3.30 -1.21
N GLU A 60 -9.89 3.84 -0.17
CA GLU A 60 -10.51 5.16 -0.22
C GLU A 60 -9.62 6.17 0.48
N THR A 61 -9.38 7.29 -0.19
CA THR A 61 -8.57 8.36 0.38
C THR A 61 -9.48 9.46 0.87
N ILE A 62 -9.35 9.81 2.15
CA ILE A 62 -10.12 10.87 2.77
C ILE A 62 -9.20 12.05 3.01
N THR A 63 -9.53 13.21 2.44
CA THR A 63 -8.72 14.41 2.58
C THR A 63 -9.16 15.24 3.79
N GLY A 64 -8.28 16.16 4.19
CA GLY A 64 -8.58 17.06 5.30
C GLY A 64 -7.82 16.72 6.56
N ALA A 65 -8.11 17.47 7.62
CA ALA A 65 -7.38 17.38 8.88
C ALA A 65 -7.50 16.03 9.57
N GLY A 66 -8.61 15.37 9.42
CA GLY A 66 -8.79 14.02 9.98
C GLY A 66 -8.69 12.93 8.94
N GLY A 67 -8.04 13.21 7.82
CA GLY A 67 -8.02 12.30 6.70
C GLY A 67 -7.00 11.19 6.78
N GLY A 68 -7.06 10.34 5.77
CA GLY A 68 -6.18 9.18 5.67
C GLY A 68 -6.69 8.23 4.63
N VAL A 69 -6.44 6.96 4.85
CA VAL A 69 -6.88 5.92 3.93
C VAL A 69 -7.65 4.83 4.66
N ILE A 70 -8.61 4.25 3.96
CA ILE A 70 -9.40 3.13 4.46
C ILE A 70 -9.39 2.04 3.41
N PHE A 71 -9.09 0.82 3.84
CA PHE A 71 -9.16 -0.34 2.96
C PHE A 71 -10.47 -1.09 3.18
N THR A 72 -11.17 -1.36 2.08
CA THR A 72 -12.40 -2.16 2.11
C THR A 72 -12.17 -3.42 1.29
N PRO A 73 -12.09 -4.59 1.92
CA PRO A 73 -11.82 -5.83 1.17
C PRO A 73 -13.01 -6.24 0.32
N SER A 74 -12.71 -6.85 -0.83
CA SER A 74 -13.73 -7.37 -1.72
C SER A 74 -13.68 -8.89 -1.82
N ILE A 75 -12.76 -9.52 -1.06
CA ILE A 75 -12.56 -10.97 -1.10
C ILE A 75 -12.50 -11.52 0.32
N SER A 76 -12.60 -12.85 0.45
CA SER A 76 -12.55 -13.49 1.76
C SER A 76 -11.14 -13.41 2.36
N ASP A 77 -11.06 -13.55 3.69
CA ASP A 77 -9.78 -13.50 4.40
C ASP A 77 -8.77 -14.50 3.87
N GLN A 78 -9.23 -15.71 3.55
CA GLN A 78 -8.36 -16.76 3.09
C GLN A 78 -7.77 -16.43 1.72
N GLU A 79 -8.60 -15.92 0.82
CA GLU A 79 -8.14 -15.49 -0.50
C GLU A 79 -7.21 -14.31 -0.39
N SER A 80 -7.46 -13.41 0.56
CA SER A 80 -6.61 -12.26 0.80
C SER A 80 -5.18 -12.67 1.11
N LYS A 81 -4.99 -13.69 1.91
CA LYS A 81 -3.65 -14.13 2.31
C LYS A 81 -2.83 -14.62 1.13
N GLU A 82 -3.45 -15.34 0.23
CA GLU A 82 -2.77 -15.83 -0.97
C GLU A 82 -2.40 -14.70 -1.90
N ILE A 83 -3.31 -13.76 -2.07
CA ILE A 83 -3.10 -12.63 -2.96
C ILE A 83 -2.04 -11.68 -2.42
N VAL A 84 -1.94 -11.54 -1.11
CA VAL A 84 -0.92 -10.70 -0.48
C VAL A 84 0.49 -11.11 -0.88
N GLU A 85 0.76 -12.41 -0.93
CA GLU A 85 2.08 -12.90 -1.32
C GLU A 85 2.41 -12.47 -2.76
N ASP A 86 1.45 -12.60 -3.65
CA ASP A 86 1.61 -12.16 -5.04
C ASP A 86 1.81 -10.66 -5.13
N LEU A 87 1.04 -9.91 -4.38
CA LEU A 87 1.15 -8.45 -4.37
C LEU A 87 2.52 -8.00 -3.90
N CYS A 88 3.01 -8.57 -2.81
CA CYS A 88 4.32 -8.24 -2.30
C CYS A 88 5.41 -8.52 -3.32
N LYS A 89 5.29 -9.62 -4.01
CA LYS A 89 6.23 -10.00 -5.05
C LYS A 89 6.20 -9.01 -6.21
N GLN A 90 5.01 -8.64 -6.66
CA GLN A 90 4.84 -7.67 -7.74
C GLN A 90 5.45 -6.32 -7.43
N LEU A 91 5.18 -5.80 -6.24
CA LEU A 91 5.70 -4.51 -5.83
C LEU A 91 7.22 -4.51 -5.74
N SER A 92 7.79 -5.60 -5.22
CA SER A 92 9.23 -5.74 -5.14
C SER A 92 9.88 -5.83 -6.51
N GLU A 93 9.27 -6.56 -7.42
CA GLU A 93 9.78 -6.70 -8.77
C GLU A 93 9.71 -5.38 -9.52
N SER A 94 8.65 -4.61 -9.33
CA SER A 94 8.53 -3.30 -9.95
C SER A 94 9.65 -2.37 -9.55
N ASP A 95 10.00 -2.39 -8.27
CA ASP A 95 11.08 -1.56 -7.78
C ASP A 95 12.43 -1.96 -8.40
N ARG A 96 12.63 -3.25 -8.59
CA ARG A 96 13.86 -3.77 -9.17
C ARG A 96 14.03 -3.42 -10.64
N ILE A 97 12.94 -3.41 -11.36
CA ILE A 97 12.95 -3.21 -12.80
C ILE A 97 13.05 -1.75 -13.17
N LEU A 98 12.29 -0.95 -12.45
CA LEU A 98 12.16 0.46 -12.77
C LEU A 98 13.43 1.25 -12.92
N PRO A 99 14.37 1.16 -12.05
CA PRO A 99 15.53 2.02 -12.14
C PRO A 99 16.35 1.79 -13.36
N GLY A 100 15.76 1.84 -14.37
CA GLY A 100 16.45 1.71 -15.50
C GLY A 100 17.04 0.43 -15.67
N GLY A 101 16.66 -0.22 -14.88
CA GLY A 101 16.98 -1.44 -15.16
C GLY A 101 16.19 -1.86 -16.20
N TYR A 102 15.86 -1.86 -16.78
CA TYR A 102 15.27 -2.54 -17.53
C TYR A 102 14.96 -2.18 -18.54
N ILE A 103 14.97 -2.32 -18.66
CA ILE A 103 14.81 -2.33 -19.39
C ILE A 103 15.22 -2.50 -20.01
#